data_2208f517d477a3451e4165f9ebbf62f7
#
_entry.id   2208f517d477a3451e4165f9ebbf62f7
#
_cell.length_a   1.000
_cell.length_b   1.000
_cell.length_c   1.000
_cell.angle_alpha   90.00
_cell.angle_beta   90.00
_cell.angle_gamma   90.00
#
_symmetry.space_group_name_H-M   'P 1'
#
loop_
_entity.id
_entity.type
_entity.pdbx_description
1 polymer ?
#
loop_
_entity_poly.entity_id
_entity_poly.type
_entity_poly.pdbx_seq_one_letter_code
_entity_poly.pdbx_strand_id
1 'polypeptide(L)'
;MRILRNFLGLFLLTAFIFSCVDENESNADFVGTISEPTNISALVSITQDNTGLVTITPTGEGVVTFHVDYGDGSDISGSINPGNSTEHFYSEGTYEATIIGTALDGSTAQATVTVVVSFIAPENLVVDILTSSGSYNILVSAS
;
A
#
# COMPACT_ATOMS: atom_id res chain seq x y z
N MET A 1 74.13 28.96 -15.46
CA MET A 1 72.91 29.75 -15.54
C MET A 1 71.76 29.09 -16.35
N ARG A 2 72.03 28.30 -17.38
CA ARG A 2 71.00 27.63 -18.17
C ARG A 2 70.33 26.43 -17.47
N ILE A 3 71.09 25.68 -16.67
CA ILE A 3 70.61 24.48 -15.99
C ILE A 3 69.59 24.84 -14.88
N LEU A 4 69.88 25.91 -14.11
CA LEU A 4 69.02 26.38 -13.05
C LEU A 4 67.64 26.85 -13.52
N ARG A 5 67.60 27.44 -14.74
CA ARG A 5 66.37 27.93 -15.38
C ARG A 5 65.49 26.76 -15.88
N ASN A 6 66.09 25.66 -16.31
CA ASN A 6 65.38 24.47 -16.72
C ASN A 6 64.83 23.68 -15.50
N PHE A 7 65.57 23.65 -14.38
CA PHE A 7 65.09 23.04 -13.12
C PHE A 7 63.93 23.82 -12.50
N LEU A 8 63.97 25.15 -12.60
CA LEU A 8 62.89 26.00 -12.10
C LEU A 8 61.61 25.83 -12.94
N GLY A 9 61.76 25.66 -14.28
CA GLY A 9 60.61 25.39 -15.17
C GLY A 9 60.02 24.02 -14.95
N LEU A 10 60.82 22.99 -14.67
CA LEU A 10 60.34 21.65 -14.40
C LEU A 10 59.65 21.56 -13.04
N PHE A 11 60.15 22.28 -12.03
CA PHE A 11 59.53 22.35 -10.70
C PHE A 11 58.19 23.09 -10.73
N LEU A 12 58.04 24.12 -11.56
CA LEU A 12 56.80 24.85 -11.72
C LEU A 12 55.73 24.01 -12.48
N LEU A 13 56.14 23.12 -13.37
CA LEU A 13 55.23 22.27 -14.13
C LEU A 13 54.68 21.12 -13.28
N THR A 14 55.46 20.64 -12.30
CA THR A 14 55.00 19.58 -11.39
C THR A 14 54.06 20.07 -10.30
N ALA A 15 53.97 21.37 -10.01
CA ALA A 15 53.10 21.96 -9.00
C ALA A 15 51.60 22.03 -9.45
N PHE A 16 51.32 21.86 -10.77
CA PHE A 16 49.95 21.95 -11.28
C PHE A 16 49.16 20.65 -11.28
N ILE A 17 49.75 19.52 -10.91
CA ILE A 17 49.03 18.23 -10.94
C ILE A 17 48.52 17.76 -9.55
N PHE A 18 48.64 18.59 -8.50
CA PHE A 18 48.08 18.31 -7.17
C PHE A 18 46.86 19.15 -6.83
N SER A 19 46.21 19.76 -7.83
CA SER A 19 44.94 20.44 -7.62
C SER A 19 43.84 19.61 -8.27
N CYS A 20 43.41 18.62 -7.63
CA CYS A 20 42.06 18.10 -7.63
C CYS A 20 42.07 16.78 -6.86
N VAL A 21 41.56 16.78 -5.69
CA VAL A 21 40.54 15.89 -5.19
C VAL A 21 40.32 16.30 -3.75
N ASP A 22 39.53 17.34 -3.57
CA ASP A 22 38.66 17.36 -2.41
C ASP A 22 37.35 16.67 -2.85
N GLU A 23 37.40 15.36 -2.92
CA GLU A 23 36.18 14.58 -2.80
C GLU A 23 35.71 14.69 -1.37
N ASN A 24 35.12 15.84 -1.06
CA ASN A 24 34.29 15.96 0.11
C ASN A 24 32.99 15.21 -0.19
N GLU A 25 33.09 13.88 -0.17
CA GLU A 25 31.97 12.93 -0.25
C GLU A 25 30.98 13.08 0.91
N SER A 26 31.10 14.15 1.70
CA SER A 26 30.28 14.35 2.87
C SER A 26 28.94 15.05 2.63
N ASN A 27 28.56 15.27 1.35
CA ASN A 27 27.23 15.85 1.05
C ASN A 27 26.17 14.81 0.63
N ALA A 28 26.52 13.53 0.60
CA ALA A 28 25.51 12.48 0.44
C ALA A 28 24.74 12.19 1.76
N ASP A 29 25.17 12.72 2.88
CA ASP A 29 24.47 12.63 4.17
C ASP A 29 23.19 13.48 4.24
N PHE A 30 22.93 14.28 3.18
CA PHE A 30 21.67 15.00 3.02
C PHE A 30 20.53 14.09 2.48
N VAL A 31 20.86 12.98 1.87
CA VAL A 31 19.86 11.93 1.62
C VAL A 31 19.69 11.21 2.94
N GLY A 32 18.82 11.76 3.79
CA GLY A 32 18.46 11.14 5.05
C GLY A 32 18.25 9.64 4.82
N THR A 33 18.75 8.81 5.73
CA THR A 33 18.53 7.37 5.70
C THR A 33 17.05 7.13 5.45
N ILE A 34 16.72 6.46 4.34
CA ILE A 34 15.34 6.04 4.08
C ILE A 34 14.96 5.15 5.25
N SER A 35 13.96 5.58 6.02
CA SER A 35 13.48 4.82 7.16
C SER A 35 12.49 3.77 6.70
N GLU A 36 12.47 2.65 7.40
CA GLU A 36 11.39 1.67 7.22
C GLU A 36 10.02 2.34 7.38
N PRO A 37 9.00 1.85 6.67
CA PRO A 37 7.64 2.34 6.82
C PRO A 37 7.16 2.22 8.27
N THR A 38 6.39 3.21 8.73
CA THR A 38 5.82 3.23 10.07
C THR A 38 4.34 3.59 10.03
N ASN A 39 3.63 3.38 11.15
CA ASN A 39 2.22 3.73 11.30
C ASN A 39 1.31 3.12 10.22
N ILE A 40 1.61 1.88 9.81
CA ILE A 40 0.80 1.16 8.83
C ILE A 40 -0.58 0.88 9.43
N SER A 41 -1.62 1.24 8.69
CA SER A 41 -3.02 1.02 9.05
C SER A 41 -3.89 1.08 7.79
N ALA A 42 -5.22 0.96 7.94
CA ALA A 42 -6.17 1.23 6.88
C ALA A 42 -7.50 1.75 7.43
N LEU A 43 -8.16 2.57 6.62
CA LEU A 43 -9.58 2.86 6.77
C LEU A 43 -10.37 1.80 6.00
N VAL A 44 -11.32 1.15 6.67
CA VAL A 44 -12.21 0.14 6.08
C VAL A 44 -13.62 0.73 6.02
N SER A 45 -14.23 0.69 4.85
CA SER A 45 -15.63 1.07 4.62
C SER A 45 -16.38 -0.07 3.97
N ILE A 46 -17.54 -0.43 4.52
CA ILE A 46 -18.37 -1.55 4.08
C ILE A 46 -19.72 -1.00 3.59
N THR A 47 -20.14 -1.43 2.41
CA THR A 47 -21.48 -1.07 1.91
C THR A 47 -22.57 -1.79 2.71
N GLN A 48 -23.71 -1.13 2.92
CA GLN A 48 -24.83 -1.66 3.70
C GLN A 48 -25.93 -2.24 2.79
N ASP A 49 -25.54 -2.73 1.61
CA ASP A 49 -26.44 -3.22 0.56
C ASP A 49 -26.43 -4.76 0.42
N ASN A 50 -25.84 -5.45 1.39
CA ASN A 50 -25.67 -6.90 1.39
C ASN A 50 -24.85 -7.46 0.20
N THR A 51 -24.06 -6.63 -0.48
CA THR A 51 -23.14 -7.09 -1.53
C THR A 51 -21.86 -7.67 -0.99
N GLY A 52 -21.51 -7.29 0.25
CA GLY A 52 -20.21 -7.61 0.86
C GLY A 52 -19.06 -6.80 0.28
N LEU A 53 -19.34 -5.72 -0.47
CA LEU A 53 -18.30 -4.84 -0.98
C LEU A 53 -17.65 -4.04 0.14
N VAL A 54 -16.32 -4.17 0.22
CA VAL A 54 -15.48 -3.47 1.19
C VAL A 54 -14.44 -2.65 0.46
N THR A 55 -14.35 -1.37 0.80
CA THR A 55 -13.30 -0.47 0.34
C THR A 55 -12.25 -0.34 1.43
N ILE A 56 -10.98 -0.63 1.11
CA ILE A 56 -9.83 -0.54 2.01
C ILE A 56 -8.92 0.56 1.51
N THR A 57 -8.67 1.58 2.34
CA THR A 57 -7.77 2.69 2.05
C THR A 57 -6.56 2.58 2.97
N PRO A 58 -5.42 2.06 2.49
CA PRO A 58 -4.21 1.93 3.27
C PRO A 58 -3.61 3.28 3.65
N THR A 59 -3.01 3.36 4.83
CA THR A 59 -2.28 4.52 5.32
C THR A 59 -0.95 4.11 5.96
N GLY A 60 0.05 4.98 5.94
CA GLY A 60 1.36 4.76 6.54
C GLY A 60 2.31 5.89 6.23
N GLU A 61 3.40 5.96 6.97
CA GLU A 61 4.47 6.94 6.78
C GLU A 61 5.67 6.29 6.10
N GLY A 62 6.34 7.01 5.20
CA GLY A 62 7.50 6.51 4.46
C GLY A 62 7.17 5.47 3.38
N VAL A 63 5.90 5.29 3.03
CA VAL A 63 5.42 4.29 2.07
C VAL A 63 5.34 4.89 0.67
N VAL A 64 5.83 4.17 -0.34
CA VAL A 64 5.67 4.50 -1.76
C VAL A 64 4.63 3.62 -2.45
N THR A 65 4.38 2.42 -1.93
CA THR A 65 3.31 1.54 -2.43
C THR A 65 2.77 0.63 -1.32
N PHE A 66 1.49 0.30 -1.43
CA PHE A 66 0.83 -0.66 -0.56
C PHE A 66 0.36 -1.90 -1.33
N HIS A 67 0.21 -2.99 -0.59
CA HIS A 67 -0.52 -4.19 -0.99
C HIS A 67 -1.44 -4.60 0.17
N VAL A 68 -2.53 -5.25 -0.17
CA VAL A 68 -3.50 -5.77 0.80
C VAL A 68 -3.69 -7.25 0.56
N ASP A 69 -3.37 -8.07 1.56
CA ASP A 69 -3.82 -9.45 1.67
C ASP A 69 -5.18 -9.42 2.37
N TYR A 70 -6.21 -9.89 1.70
CA TYR A 70 -7.59 -9.78 2.18
C TYR A 70 -7.94 -10.75 3.30
N GLY A 71 -7.10 -11.76 3.55
CA GLY A 71 -7.28 -12.72 4.64
C GLY A 71 -8.42 -13.73 4.42
N ASP A 72 -8.96 -13.83 3.22
CA ASP A 72 -10.04 -14.75 2.83
C ASP A 72 -9.54 -15.88 1.90
N GLY A 73 -8.23 -15.90 1.62
CA GLY A 73 -7.59 -16.85 0.72
C GLY A 73 -7.64 -16.46 -0.76
N SER A 74 -8.13 -15.26 -1.08
CA SER A 74 -8.02 -14.68 -2.42
C SER A 74 -6.60 -14.16 -2.69
N ASP A 75 -6.35 -13.75 -3.94
CA ASP A 75 -5.09 -13.14 -4.33
C ASP A 75 -4.88 -11.78 -3.63
N ILE A 76 -3.62 -11.46 -3.34
CA ILE A 76 -3.21 -10.16 -2.80
C ILE A 76 -3.53 -9.06 -3.83
N SER A 77 -3.91 -7.87 -3.36
CA SER A 77 -4.18 -6.73 -4.24
C SER A 77 -3.00 -6.40 -5.15
N GLY A 78 -3.27 -5.75 -6.28
CA GLY A 78 -2.25 -5.04 -7.04
C GLY A 78 -1.61 -3.91 -6.23
N SER A 79 -0.64 -3.22 -6.83
CA SER A 79 0.01 -2.05 -6.21
C SER A 79 -0.99 -0.90 -6.01
N ILE A 80 -1.04 -0.36 -4.80
CA ILE A 80 -1.90 0.75 -4.40
C ILE A 80 -0.99 1.94 -4.04
N ASN A 81 -1.15 3.06 -4.73
CA ASN A 81 -0.41 4.27 -4.38
C ASN A 81 -0.98 4.92 -3.11
N PRO A 82 -0.16 5.60 -2.30
CA PRO A 82 -0.64 6.37 -1.16
C PRO A 82 -1.79 7.32 -1.53
N GLY A 83 -2.86 7.28 -0.72
CA GLY A 83 -4.08 8.06 -0.94
C GLY A 83 -5.13 7.36 -1.83
N ASN A 84 -4.81 6.24 -2.46
CA ASN A 84 -5.75 5.41 -3.20
C ASN A 84 -6.29 4.27 -2.33
N SER A 85 -7.39 3.65 -2.80
CA SER A 85 -8.04 2.52 -2.17
C SER A 85 -8.10 1.32 -3.10
N THR A 86 -8.40 0.15 -2.52
CA THR A 86 -8.78 -1.07 -3.24
C THR A 86 -10.16 -1.51 -2.77
N GLU A 87 -10.86 -2.25 -3.63
CA GLU A 87 -12.16 -2.80 -3.34
C GLU A 87 -12.10 -4.33 -3.41
N HIS A 88 -12.83 -4.98 -2.49
CA HIS A 88 -12.92 -6.43 -2.44
C HIS A 88 -14.30 -6.88 -1.97
N PHE A 89 -14.78 -8.00 -2.50
CA PHE A 89 -16.05 -8.60 -2.11
C PHE A 89 -15.80 -9.74 -1.12
N TYR A 90 -16.30 -9.58 0.09
CA TYR A 90 -16.28 -10.60 1.11
C TYR A 90 -17.63 -11.30 1.24
N SER A 91 -17.62 -12.57 1.59
CA SER A 91 -18.79 -13.23 2.16
C SER A 91 -19.06 -12.70 3.57
N GLU A 92 -20.23 -13.03 4.13
CA GLU A 92 -20.49 -12.73 5.54
C GLU A 92 -19.47 -13.44 6.43
N GLY A 93 -18.84 -12.68 7.36
CA GLY A 93 -17.80 -13.22 8.23
C GLY A 93 -16.91 -12.16 8.84
N THR A 94 -15.87 -12.63 9.52
CA THR A 94 -14.82 -11.80 10.09
C THR A 94 -13.49 -12.22 9.49
N TYR A 95 -12.74 -11.26 8.97
CA TYR A 95 -11.48 -11.46 8.26
C TYR A 95 -10.39 -10.58 8.85
N GLU A 96 -9.16 -11.06 8.79
CA GLU A 96 -7.96 -10.32 9.19
C GLU A 96 -7.19 -9.93 7.93
N ALA A 97 -7.45 -8.72 7.43
CA ALA A 97 -6.75 -8.19 6.27
C ALA A 97 -5.37 -7.63 6.69
N THR A 98 -4.32 -8.00 5.97
CA THR A 98 -2.95 -7.53 6.22
C THR A 98 -2.59 -6.44 5.22
N ILE A 99 -2.23 -5.27 5.74
CA ILE A 99 -1.75 -4.12 4.98
C ILE A 99 -0.22 -4.17 4.94
N ILE A 100 0.36 -4.17 3.76
CA ILE A 100 1.80 -4.23 3.55
C ILE A 100 2.23 -2.93 2.90
N GLY A 101 3.02 -2.13 3.59
CA GLY A 101 3.62 -0.89 3.07
C GLY A 101 5.08 -1.12 2.67
N THR A 102 5.49 -0.61 1.52
CA THR A 102 6.85 -0.70 1.00
C THR A 102 7.44 0.69 0.83
N ALA A 103 8.65 0.92 1.35
CA ALA A 103 9.41 2.15 1.19
C ALA A 103 10.21 2.17 -0.12
N LEU A 104 10.85 3.31 -0.41
CA LEU A 104 11.63 3.51 -1.65
C LEU A 104 12.86 2.59 -1.74
N ASP A 105 13.44 2.18 -0.62
CA ASP A 105 14.58 1.26 -0.54
C ASP A 105 14.16 -0.22 -0.61
N GLY A 106 12.85 -0.49 -0.68
CA GLY A 106 12.29 -1.83 -0.69
C GLY A 106 12.03 -2.42 0.70
N SER A 107 12.34 -1.69 1.79
CA SER A 107 11.96 -2.11 3.14
C SER A 107 10.43 -2.14 3.29
N THR A 108 9.92 -3.05 4.11
CA THR A 108 8.49 -3.26 4.27
C THR A 108 8.08 -3.27 5.73
N ALA A 109 6.90 -2.74 6.02
CA ALA A 109 6.21 -2.92 7.28
C ALA A 109 4.77 -3.36 7.03
N GLN A 110 4.17 -4.02 8.02
CA GLN A 110 2.80 -4.52 7.87
C GLN A 110 2.00 -4.32 9.15
N ALA A 111 0.68 -4.25 8.98
CA ALA A 111 -0.29 -4.23 10.06
C ALA A 111 -1.55 -4.99 9.64
N THR A 112 -2.24 -5.58 10.61
CA THR A 112 -3.49 -6.30 10.38
C THR A 112 -4.67 -5.44 10.81
N VAL A 113 -5.73 -5.43 10.00
CA VAL A 113 -7.00 -4.78 10.30
C VAL A 113 -8.12 -5.80 10.23
N THR A 114 -9.03 -5.76 11.20
CA THR A 114 -10.20 -6.66 11.22
C THR A 114 -11.30 -6.11 10.32
N VAL A 115 -11.81 -6.93 9.41
CA VAL A 115 -12.95 -6.65 8.53
C VAL A 115 -14.12 -7.52 8.97
N VAL A 116 -15.23 -6.91 9.41
CA VAL A 116 -16.44 -7.63 9.82
C VAL A 116 -17.55 -7.34 8.82
N VAL A 117 -17.94 -8.33 8.04
CA VAL A 117 -19.04 -8.25 7.08
C VAL A 117 -20.24 -9.00 7.63
N SER A 118 -21.35 -8.29 7.79
CA SER A 118 -22.63 -8.87 8.22
C SER A 118 -23.73 -8.43 7.28
N PHE A 119 -24.56 -9.37 6.88
CA PHE A 119 -25.70 -9.09 6.04
C PHE A 119 -26.96 -8.91 6.90
N ILE A 120 -27.74 -7.89 6.55
CA ILE A 120 -29.00 -7.62 7.22
C ILE A 120 -30.07 -8.45 6.52
N ALA A 121 -30.77 -9.30 7.29
CA ALA A 121 -31.90 -10.04 6.76
C ALA A 121 -33.00 -9.04 6.33
N PRO A 122 -33.68 -9.27 5.20
CA PRO A 122 -34.78 -8.41 4.78
C PRO A 122 -35.86 -8.39 5.86
N GLU A 123 -36.20 -7.19 6.34
CA GLU A 123 -37.32 -7.00 7.25
C GLU A 123 -38.63 -7.09 6.47
N ASN A 124 -39.69 -7.61 7.11
CA ASN A 124 -41.03 -7.71 6.55
C ASN A 124 -41.16 -8.62 5.31
N LEU A 125 -40.51 -9.79 5.33
CA LEU A 125 -40.75 -10.81 4.32
C LEU A 125 -42.22 -11.33 4.43
N VAL A 126 -43.07 -10.95 3.52
CA VAL A 126 -44.46 -11.49 3.40
C VAL A 126 -44.42 -12.64 2.41
N VAL A 127 -44.71 -13.84 2.88
CA VAL A 127 -44.87 -15.02 2.03
C VAL A 127 -46.36 -15.28 1.83
N ASP A 128 -46.91 -14.87 0.70
CA ASP A 128 -48.26 -15.21 0.31
C ASP A 128 -48.30 -16.58 -0.40
N ILE A 129 -48.84 -17.58 0.27
CA ILE A 129 -49.05 -18.89 -0.31
C ILE A 129 -50.46 -18.91 -0.93
N LEU A 130 -50.52 -18.64 -2.22
CA LEU A 130 -51.78 -18.78 -3.00
C LEU A 130 -51.95 -20.26 -3.38
N THR A 131 -52.81 -20.98 -2.69
CA THR A 131 -53.19 -22.34 -3.05
C THR A 131 -54.40 -22.27 -3.97
N SER A 132 -54.23 -22.39 -5.27
CA SER A 132 -55.30 -22.76 -6.18
C SER A 132 -55.27 -24.25 -6.46
N SER A 133 -56.44 -24.89 -6.52
CA SER A 133 -56.56 -26.33 -6.73
C SER A 133 -55.86 -26.75 -8.04
N GLY A 134 -54.63 -27.31 -7.92
CA GLY A 134 -53.85 -27.89 -9.01
C GLY A 134 -52.53 -27.23 -9.37
N SER A 135 -52.12 -26.12 -8.69
CA SER A 135 -50.82 -25.50 -8.91
C SER A 135 -50.30 -24.84 -7.61
N TYR A 136 -49.10 -25.17 -7.22
CA TYR A 136 -48.44 -24.49 -6.09
C TYR A 136 -47.55 -23.38 -6.66
N ASN A 137 -47.97 -22.15 -6.58
CA ASN A 137 -47.13 -20.99 -6.86
C ASN A 137 -46.83 -20.29 -5.55
N ILE A 138 -45.56 -20.20 -5.20
CA ILE A 138 -45.10 -19.42 -4.07
C ILE A 138 -44.55 -18.10 -4.61
N LEU A 139 -45.22 -17.00 -4.29
CA LEU A 139 -44.72 -15.65 -4.53
C LEU A 139 -44.04 -15.16 -3.24
N VAL A 140 -42.74 -14.88 -3.30
CA VAL A 140 -41.99 -14.28 -2.22
C VAL A 140 -41.68 -12.85 -2.66
N SER A 141 -42.20 -11.86 -1.95
CA SER A 141 -41.85 -10.46 -2.14
C SER A 141 -41.24 -9.88 -0.87
N ALA A 142 -40.13 -9.20 -0.99
CA ALA A 142 -39.54 -8.37 0.05
C ALA A 142 -39.71 -6.89 -0.32
N SER A 143 -40.12 -6.07 0.63
CA SER A 143 -40.24 -4.61 0.50
C SER A 143 -39.29 -3.89 1.44
#